data_2bbf7e1d26119ad4fce80e998783843e
#
_entry.id   2bbf7e1d26119ad4fce80e998783843e
#
_cell.length_a   1.000
_cell.length_b   1.000
_cell.length_c   1.000
_cell.angle_alpha   90.00
_cell.angle_beta   90.00
_cell.angle_gamma   90.00
#
_symmetry.space_group_name_H-M   'P 1'
#
loop_
_entity.id
_entity.type
_entity.pdbx_description
1 polymer ?
#
loop_
_entity_poly.entity_id
_entity_poly.type
_entity_poly.pdbx_seq_one_letter_code
_entity_poly.pdbx_strand_id
1 'polypeptide(L)'
;TMMYFHHLVTGISKLPSVDSQIRLRVKEEFEDKGVHAMYKYLEKIDKDSSIKIHQNDTQRIKRAIEVFLATGKELSKWQAENKKETNQIISESNLIQIAIKPHDKDLHRENIAKRFKGMIDAGLIEEVEGILERKGMSSNSQSMKSVGYRQVCEYLKGDYSLDDMIDKGINSTRQLAKRQMTWMRNWKNLIFVENNSSLFSSVKDLILKNS
;
A
#
# COMPACT_ATOMS: atom_id res chain seq x y z
N THR A 1 -2.95 6.63 2.91
CA THR A 1 -1.67 5.90 3.05
C THR A 1 -0.52 6.78 2.58
N MET A 2 0.70 6.47 2.96
CA MET A 2 1.91 7.22 2.56
C MET A 2 2.06 7.35 1.04
N MET A 3 1.59 6.35 0.29
CA MET A 3 1.61 6.36 -1.18
C MET A 3 0.80 7.53 -1.77
N TYR A 4 -0.35 7.88 -1.19
CA TYR A 4 -1.14 9.03 -1.68
C TYR A 4 -0.41 10.34 -1.49
N PHE A 5 0.19 10.57 -0.32
CA PHE A 5 1.00 11.75 -0.07
C PHE A 5 2.22 11.81 -1.01
N HIS A 6 2.85 10.66 -1.27
CA HIS A 6 3.95 10.58 -2.22
C HIS A 6 3.50 11.03 -3.61
N HIS A 7 2.40 10.50 -4.12
CA HIS A 7 1.90 10.88 -5.44
C HIS A 7 1.35 12.31 -5.51
N LEU A 8 0.90 12.87 -4.40
CA LEU A 8 0.49 14.27 -4.34
C LEU A 8 1.68 15.21 -4.63
N VAL A 9 2.86 14.87 -4.14
CA VAL A 9 4.09 15.64 -4.32
C VAL A 9 4.81 15.28 -5.62
N THR A 10 4.91 13.99 -5.94
CA THR A 10 5.70 13.51 -7.10
C THR A 10 4.89 13.33 -8.38
N GLY A 11 3.56 13.42 -8.30
CA GLY A 11 2.68 13.08 -9.41
C GLY A 11 2.47 11.58 -9.59
N ILE A 12 1.59 11.22 -10.51
CA ILE A 12 1.26 9.83 -10.87
C ILE A 12 1.79 9.55 -12.27
N SER A 13 2.60 8.51 -12.41
CA SER A 13 3.08 8.05 -13.72
C SER A 13 1.91 7.49 -14.54
N LYS A 14 1.71 8.02 -15.76
CA LYS A 14 0.73 7.50 -16.72
C LYS A 14 1.28 6.20 -17.32
N LEU A 15 0.93 5.08 -16.76
CA LEU A 15 1.25 3.78 -17.34
C LEU A 15 0.14 3.36 -18.31
N PRO A 16 0.47 2.63 -19.38
CA PRO A 16 -0.51 2.16 -20.35
C PRO A 16 -1.56 1.25 -19.69
N SER A 17 -2.78 1.33 -20.17
CA SER A 17 -3.82 0.37 -19.83
C SER A 17 -3.47 -0.99 -20.45
N VAL A 18 -3.80 -2.06 -19.75
CA VAL A 18 -3.59 -3.43 -20.22
C VAL A 18 -4.94 -4.10 -20.38
N ASP A 19 -5.14 -4.76 -21.51
CA ASP A 19 -6.33 -5.51 -21.79
C ASP A 19 -6.56 -6.64 -20.78
N SER A 20 -7.82 -6.96 -20.52
CA SER A 20 -8.22 -8.03 -19.62
C SER A 20 -7.75 -9.41 -20.09
N GLN A 21 -7.70 -9.65 -21.40
CA GLN A 21 -7.20 -10.90 -21.97
C GLN A 21 -5.71 -11.10 -21.70
N ILE A 22 -4.89 -10.05 -21.83
CA ILE A 22 -3.46 -10.11 -21.49
C ILE A 22 -3.27 -10.41 -19.99
N ARG A 23 -4.07 -9.78 -19.13
CA ARG A 23 -4.00 -10.05 -17.67
C ARG A 23 -4.37 -11.49 -17.34
N LEU A 24 -5.40 -12.02 -18.00
CA LEU A 24 -5.82 -13.41 -17.82
C LEU A 24 -4.72 -14.37 -18.25
N ARG A 25 -4.18 -14.18 -19.45
CA ARG A 25 -3.06 -14.98 -19.96
C ARG A 25 -1.85 -14.96 -19.03
N VAL A 26 -1.43 -13.79 -18.56
CA VAL A 26 -0.29 -13.67 -17.62
C VAL A 26 -0.60 -14.39 -16.31
N LYS A 27 -1.85 -14.31 -15.82
CA LYS A 27 -2.27 -15.03 -14.62
C LYS A 27 -2.15 -16.54 -14.81
N GLU A 28 -2.66 -17.07 -15.91
CA GLU A 28 -2.59 -18.51 -16.26
C GLU A 28 -1.12 -18.97 -16.40
N GLU A 29 -0.27 -18.19 -17.07
CA GLU A 29 1.14 -18.51 -17.16
C GLU A 29 1.86 -18.54 -15.81
N PHE A 30 1.47 -17.68 -14.86
CA PHE A 30 1.99 -17.74 -13.49
C PHE A 30 1.51 -18.97 -12.72
N GLU A 31 0.28 -19.42 -12.94
CA GLU A 31 -0.29 -20.62 -12.32
C GLU A 31 0.38 -21.89 -12.87
N ASP A 32 0.69 -21.91 -14.17
CA ASP A 32 1.35 -23.04 -14.84
C ASP A 32 2.86 -23.12 -14.54
N LYS A 33 3.61 -22.01 -14.75
CA LYS A 33 5.07 -22.01 -14.72
C LYS A 33 5.69 -21.63 -13.38
N GLY A 34 4.88 -21.04 -12.49
CA GLY A 34 5.32 -20.55 -11.19
C GLY A 34 6.14 -19.23 -11.23
N VAL A 35 6.28 -18.63 -10.06
CA VAL A 35 6.88 -17.28 -9.91
C VAL A 35 8.34 -17.22 -10.40
N HIS A 36 9.13 -18.28 -10.18
CA HIS A 36 10.56 -18.30 -10.54
C HIS A 36 10.78 -18.26 -12.06
N ALA A 37 10.01 -19.04 -12.81
CA ALA A 37 10.09 -19.05 -14.28
C ALA A 37 9.66 -17.69 -14.85
N MET A 38 8.61 -17.10 -14.29
CA MET A 38 8.11 -15.79 -14.72
C MET A 38 9.08 -14.66 -14.33
N TYR A 39 9.81 -14.78 -13.22
CA TYR A 39 10.87 -13.84 -12.90
C TYR A 39 12.04 -13.93 -13.89
N LYS A 40 12.46 -15.14 -14.26
CA LYS A 40 13.47 -15.34 -15.34
C LYS A 40 13.01 -14.79 -16.69
N TYR A 41 11.72 -14.86 -16.99
CA TYR A 41 11.16 -14.22 -18.17
C TYR A 41 11.25 -12.69 -18.07
N LEU A 42 10.93 -12.11 -16.91
CA LEU A 42 11.10 -10.68 -16.66
C LEU A 42 12.57 -10.23 -16.85
N GLU A 43 13.54 -11.00 -16.36
CA GLU A 43 14.99 -10.71 -16.56
C GLU A 43 15.36 -10.56 -18.03
N LYS A 44 14.73 -11.33 -18.92
CA LYS A 44 14.98 -11.29 -20.36
C LYS A 44 14.33 -10.09 -21.05
N ILE A 45 13.13 -9.70 -20.64
CA ILE A 45 12.36 -8.66 -21.31
C ILE A 45 12.54 -7.26 -20.70
N ASP A 46 12.86 -7.16 -19.40
CA ASP A 46 13.06 -5.89 -18.68
C ASP A 46 14.06 -6.09 -17.52
N LYS A 47 15.33 -6.09 -17.85
CA LYS A 47 16.42 -6.29 -16.90
C LYS A 47 16.44 -5.23 -15.80
N ASP A 48 16.14 -3.98 -16.12
CA ASP A 48 16.14 -2.87 -15.16
C ASP A 48 15.02 -3.00 -14.14
N SER A 49 13.85 -3.52 -14.54
CA SER A 49 12.77 -3.86 -13.62
C SER A 49 13.14 -5.06 -12.75
N SER A 50 13.77 -6.09 -13.30
CA SER A 50 14.13 -7.30 -12.54
C SER A 50 15.11 -7.01 -11.40
N ILE A 51 16.05 -6.09 -11.59
CA ILE A 51 16.98 -5.65 -10.52
C ILE A 51 16.24 -4.98 -9.36
N LYS A 52 15.14 -4.27 -9.63
CA LYS A 52 14.39 -3.50 -8.63
C LYS A 52 13.27 -4.28 -7.97
N ILE A 53 12.74 -5.29 -8.66
CA ILE A 53 11.62 -6.11 -8.22
C ILE A 53 12.15 -7.37 -7.55
N HIS A 54 11.75 -7.61 -6.29
CA HIS A 54 12.13 -8.84 -5.60
C HIS A 54 11.55 -10.07 -6.34
N GLN A 55 12.32 -11.14 -6.47
CA GLN A 55 11.95 -12.36 -7.20
C GLN A 55 10.64 -13.02 -6.74
N ASN A 56 10.18 -12.76 -5.51
CA ASN A 56 8.93 -13.26 -4.97
C ASN A 56 7.78 -12.23 -5.02
N ASP A 57 8.00 -11.04 -5.60
CA ASP A 57 6.95 -10.03 -5.74
C ASP A 57 6.09 -10.30 -6.98
N THR A 58 5.25 -11.32 -6.86
CA THR A 58 4.38 -11.79 -7.93
C THR A 58 3.55 -10.67 -8.57
N GLN A 59 3.07 -9.72 -7.78
CA GLN A 59 2.22 -8.65 -8.28
C GLN A 59 3.00 -7.69 -9.19
N ARG A 60 4.21 -7.29 -8.79
CA ARG A 60 5.06 -6.40 -9.59
C ARG A 60 5.63 -7.10 -10.82
N ILE A 61 6.00 -8.37 -10.70
CA ILE A 61 6.45 -9.18 -11.83
C ILE A 61 5.33 -9.29 -12.87
N LYS A 62 4.11 -9.66 -12.45
CA LYS A 62 2.93 -9.71 -13.34
C LYS A 62 2.75 -8.40 -14.07
N ARG A 63 2.73 -7.28 -13.33
CA ARG A 63 2.50 -5.96 -13.91
C ARG A 63 3.56 -5.58 -14.95
N ALA A 64 4.82 -5.88 -14.72
CA ALA A 64 5.90 -5.58 -15.68
C ALA A 64 5.73 -6.40 -16.98
N ILE A 65 5.41 -7.68 -16.86
CA ILE A 65 5.16 -8.57 -18.00
C ILE A 65 3.90 -8.13 -18.76
N GLU A 66 2.82 -7.82 -18.07
CA GLU A 66 1.57 -7.32 -18.66
C GLU A 66 1.80 -6.07 -19.52
N VAL A 67 2.56 -5.09 -18.99
CA VAL A 67 2.88 -3.86 -19.73
C VAL A 67 3.70 -4.16 -20.97
N PHE A 68 4.70 -5.03 -20.84
CA PHE A 68 5.53 -5.43 -21.99
C PHE A 68 4.71 -6.14 -23.07
N LEU A 69 3.86 -7.09 -22.71
CA LEU A 69 3.01 -7.81 -23.67
C LEU A 69 1.97 -6.91 -24.33
N ALA A 70 1.48 -5.90 -23.61
CA ALA A 70 0.51 -4.96 -24.15
C ALA A 70 1.10 -3.92 -25.11
N THR A 71 2.39 -3.56 -24.94
CA THR A 71 2.97 -2.38 -25.60
C THR A 71 4.24 -2.66 -26.38
N GLY A 72 4.85 -3.83 -26.19
CA GLY A 72 6.18 -4.13 -26.72
C GLY A 72 7.34 -3.37 -26.07
N LYS A 73 7.07 -2.57 -25.01
CA LYS A 73 8.04 -1.70 -24.36
C LYS A 73 8.15 -2.02 -22.88
N GLU A 74 9.37 -2.02 -22.35
CA GLU A 74 9.69 -2.33 -20.96
C GLU A 74 9.04 -1.34 -19.98
N LEU A 75 8.55 -1.85 -18.84
CA LEU A 75 8.00 -1.03 -17.75
C LEU A 75 9.02 -0.02 -17.23
N SER A 76 10.29 -0.42 -17.13
CA SER A 76 11.39 0.47 -16.70
C SER A 76 11.55 1.68 -17.60
N LYS A 77 11.40 1.52 -18.93
CA LYS A 77 11.45 2.63 -19.90
C LYS A 77 10.24 3.55 -19.77
N TRP A 78 9.04 2.98 -19.61
CA TRP A 78 7.83 3.76 -19.33
C TRP A 78 7.98 4.62 -18.07
N GLN A 79 8.52 4.04 -16.99
CA GLN A 79 8.75 4.76 -15.74
C GLN A 79 9.81 5.86 -15.87
N ALA A 80 10.88 5.63 -16.65
CA ALA A 80 11.93 6.61 -16.86
C ALA A 80 11.44 7.85 -17.66
N GLU A 81 10.62 7.63 -18.69
CA GLU A 81 10.02 8.70 -19.50
C GLU A 81 9.01 9.51 -18.68
N ASN A 82 8.13 8.82 -17.96
CA ASN A 82 7.12 9.48 -17.13
C ASN A 82 7.70 10.30 -15.96
N LYS A 83 8.92 10.01 -15.50
CA LYS A 83 9.59 10.86 -14.49
C LYS A 83 9.86 12.28 -15.01
N LYS A 84 9.95 12.48 -16.30
CA LYS A 84 10.17 13.79 -16.92
C LYS A 84 8.87 14.59 -17.10
N GLU A 85 7.73 13.91 -17.10
CA GLU A 85 6.39 14.51 -17.36
C GLU A 85 5.50 14.56 -16.12
N THR A 86 6.06 14.34 -14.91
CA THR A 86 5.24 14.37 -13.70
C THR A 86 4.64 15.76 -13.49
N ASN A 87 3.35 15.88 -13.75
CA ASN A 87 2.55 17.03 -13.32
C ASN A 87 2.51 16.99 -11.78
N GLN A 88 3.45 17.70 -11.15
CA GLN A 88 3.39 17.96 -9.72
C GLN A 88 2.11 18.74 -9.44
N ILE A 89 1.25 18.19 -8.59
CA ILE A 89 -0.01 18.84 -8.19
C ILE A 89 0.30 20.00 -7.24
N ILE A 90 1.38 19.87 -6.46
CA ILE A 90 1.82 20.86 -5.47
C ILE A 90 3.30 21.17 -5.70
N SER A 91 3.66 22.46 -5.78
CA SER A 91 5.07 22.88 -5.82
C SER A 91 5.75 22.57 -4.49
N GLU A 92 6.91 21.92 -4.53
CA GLU A 92 7.69 21.61 -3.31
C GLU A 92 8.14 22.86 -2.54
N SER A 93 8.26 24.00 -3.21
CA SER A 93 8.74 25.25 -2.61
C SER A 93 7.82 25.85 -1.54
N ASN A 94 6.53 25.51 -1.58
CA ASN A 94 5.52 26.07 -0.66
C ASN A 94 4.86 24.99 0.22
N LEU A 95 5.51 23.82 0.36
CA LEU A 95 4.92 22.68 1.06
C LEU A 95 5.62 22.43 2.39
N ILE A 96 4.90 22.64 3.49
CA ILE A 96 5.34 22.22 4.81
C ILE A 96 4.86 20.79 5.04
N GLN A 97 5.79 19.86 5.17
CA GLN A 97 5.48 18.44 5.36
C GLN A 97 5.71 18.07 6.82
N ILE A 98 4.64 17.74 7.53
CA ILE A 98 4.67 17.41 8.96
C ILE A 98 4.15 15.99 9.16
N ALA A 99 4.91 15.18 9.89
CA ALA A 99 4.49 13.85 10.32
C ALA A 99 4.35 13.80 11.85
N ILE A 100 3.19 13.39 12.31
CA ILE A 100 2.95 13.14 13.73
C ILE A 100 3.41 11.71 14.04
N LYS A 101 4.41 11.57 14.90
CA LYS A 101 4.89 10.26 15.38
C LYS A 101 4.40 9.96 16.80
N PRO A 102 4.16 8.70 17.14
CA PRO A 102 3.89 8.32 18.52
C PRO A 102 5.04 8.75 19.45
N HIS A 103 4.71 9.37 20.57
CA HIS A 103 5.67 9.70 21.61
C HIS A 103 6.17 8.42 22.31
N ASP A 104 5.24 7.54 22.68
CA ASP A 104 5.48 6.24 23.30
C ASP A 104 5.06 5.11 22.35
N LYS A 105 5.99 4.16 22.12
CA LYS A 105 5.77 3.02 21.22
C LYS A 105 4.88 1.94 21.84
N ASP A 106 4.96 1.74 23.12
CA ASP A 106 4.21 0.66 23.78
C ASP A 106 2.77 1.11 24.00
N LEU A 107 2.56 2.34 24.44
CA LEU A 107 1.24 2.96 24.45
C LEU A 107 0.59 2.97 23.04
N HIS A 108 1.38 3.21 21.98
CA HIS A 108 0.87 3.14 20.62
C HIS A 108 0.41 1.74 20.23
N ARG A 109 1.16 0.70 20.64
CA ARG A 109 0.78 -0.71 20.42
C ARG A 109 -0.48 -1.11 21.18
N GLU A 110 -0.64 -0.62 22.39
CA GLU A 110 -1.86 -0.82 23.20
C GLU A 110 -3.06 -0.13 22.55
N ASN A 111 -2.89 1.11 22.10
CA ASN A 111 -3.94 1.86 21.41
C ASN A 111 -4.38 1.20 20.10
N ILE A 112 -3.45 0.59 19.35
CA ILE A 112 -3.78 -0.22 18.16
C ILE A 112 -4.66 -1.40 18.56
N ALA A 113 -4.30 -2.14 19.63
CA ALA A 113 -5.08 -3.28 20.09
C ALA A 113 -6.46 -2.87 20.59
N LYS A 114 -6.54 -1.82 21.42
CA LYS A 114 -7.82 -1.26 21.92
C LYS A 114 -8.71 -0.81 20.77
N ARG A 115 -8.16 -0.08 19.81
CA ARG A 115 -8.92 0.39 18.64
C ARG A 115 -9.44 -0.78 17.81
N PHE A 116 -8.64 -1.82 17.57
CA PHE A 116 -9.06 -2.95 16.76
C PHE A 116 -10.21 -3.71 17.43
N LYS A 117 -10.12 -3.97 18.72
CA LYS A 117 -11.21 -4.56 19.51
C LYS A 117 -12.48 -3.70 19.45
N GLY A 118 -12.34 -2.39 19.66
CA GLY A 118 -13.48 -1.46 19.56
C GLY A 118 -14.12 -1.41 18.17
N MET A 119 -13.36 -1.69 17.09
CA MET A 119 -13.95 -1.82 15.73
C MET A 119 -14.77 -3.11 15.61
N ILE A 120 -14.35 -4.22 16.23
CA ILE A 120 -15.15 -5.44 16.30
C ILE A 120 -16.45 -5.20 17.06
N ASP A 121 -16.36 -4.58 18.25
CA ASP A 121 -17.53 -4.26 19.07
C ASP A 121 -18.51 -3.29 18.37
N ALA A 122 -17.99 -2.47 17.46
CA ALA A 122 -18.77 -1.51 16.65
C ALA A 122 -19.35 -2.12 15.35
N GLY A 123 -19.21 -3.43 15.11
CA GLY A 123 -19.83 -4.11 13.97
C GLY A 123 -18.94 -4.25 12.73
N LEU A 124 -17.63 -4.33 12.89
CA LEU A 124 -16.72 -4.52 11.73
C LEU A 124 -16.99 -5.84 10.98
N ILE A 125 -17.44 -6.89 11.67
CA ILE A 125 -17.75 -8.18 11.04
C ILE A 125 -18.95 -8.04 10.14
N GLU A 126 -20.03 -7.48 10.67
CA GLU A 126 -21.29 -7.24 9.97
C GLU A 126 -21.12 -6.28 8.79
N GLU A 127 -20.24 -5.28 8.94
CA GLU A 127 -19.87 -4.38 7.84
C GLU A 127 -19.23 -5.15 6.67
N VAL A 128 -18.28 -6.04 6.96
CA VAL A 128 -17.60 -6.83 5.92
C VAL A 128 -18.55 -7.84 5.28
N GLU A 129 -19.42 -8.51 6.05
CA GLU A 129 -20.48 -9.39 5.53
C GLU A 129 -21.39 -8.63 4.56
N GLY A 130 -21.93 -7.51 4.97
CA GLY A 130 -22.79 -6.67 4.12
C GLY A 130 -22.11 -6.13 2.86
N ILE A 131 -20.77 -5.93 2.89
CA ILE A 131 -20.03 -5.58 1.68
C ILE A 131 -19.87 -6.78 0.76
N LEU A 132 -19.60 -7.97 1.28
CA LEU A 132 -19.43 -9.20 0.49
C LEU A 132 -20.73 -9.65 -0.21
N GLU A 133 -21.90 -9.32 0.34
CA GLU A 133 -23.21 -9.58 -0.28
C GLU A 133 -23.49 -8.68 -1.51
N ARG A 134 -22.75 -7.57 -1.68
CA ARG A 134 -22.98 -6.67 -2.80
C ARG A 134 -22.56 -7.31 -4.13
N LYS A 135 -23.36 -7.11 -5.17
CA LYS A 135 -23.08 -7.63 -6.51
C LYS A 135 -21.70 -7.22 -7.01
N GLY A 136 -20.89 -8.20 -7.40
CA GLY A 136 -19.54 -8.00 -7.91
C GLY A 136 -18.44 -7.89 -6.84
N MET A 137 -18.80 -7.96 -5.56
CA MET A 137 -17.83 -8.03 -4.46
C MET A 137 -17.45 -9.46 -4.12
N SER A 138 -16.20 -9.64 -3.72
CA SER A 138 -15.67 -10.92 -3.23
C SER A 138 -14.49 -10.67 -2.30
N SER A 139 -14.08 -11.68 -1.55
CA SER A 139 -12.86 -11.61 -0.71
C SER A 139 -11.57 -11.31 -1.49
N ASN A 140 -11.58 -11.49 -2.82
CA ASN A 140 -10.47 -11.15 -3.71
C ASN A 140 -10.50 -9.69 -4.19
N SER A 141 -11.57 -8.94 -3.93
CA SER A 141 -11.68 -7.52 -4.27
C SER A 141 -10.59 -6.70 -3.57
N GLN A 142 -10.11 -5.65 -4.22
CA GLN A 142 -8.97 -4.88 -3.72
C GLN A 142 -9.21 -4.27 -2.33
N SER A 143 -10.42 -3.79 -2.05
CA SER A 143 -10.83 -3.26 -0.75
C SER A 143 -10.76 -4.32 0.35
N MET A 144 -11.15 -5.56 0.06
CA MET A 144 -11.13 -6.68 1.01
C MET A 144 -9.72 -7.15 1.37
N LYS A 145 -8.70 -6.74 0.64
CA LYS A 145 -7.28 -6.99 0.98
C LYS A 145 -6.70 -6.01 2.00
N SER A 146 -7.44 -4.99 2.40
CA SER A 146 -7.00 -4.05 3.43
C SER A 146 -6.88 -4.73 4.80
N VAL A 147 -5.99 -4.18 5.64
CA VAL A 147 -5.82 -4.68 7.01
C VAL A 147 -7.11 -4.46 7.80
N GLY A 148 -7.54 -5.46 8.52
CA GLY A 148 -8.85 -5.55 9.17
C GLY A 148 -9.83 -6.36 8.32
N TYR A 149 -10.21 -5.85 7.16
CA TYR A 149 -11.16 -6.52 6.26
C TYR A 149 -10.67 -7.91 5.80
N ARG A 150 -9.38 -8.02 5.45
CA ARG A 150 -8.81 -9.32 5.08
C ARG A 150 -8.95 -10.35 6.20
N GLN A 151 -8.64 -9.98 7.44
CA GLN A 151 -8.73 -10.90 8.57
C GLN A 151 -10.18 -11.31 8.84
N VAL A 152 -11.12 -10.39 8.72
CA VAL A 152 -12.56 -10.73 8.83
C VAL A 152 -12.99 -11.64 7.69
N CYS A 153 -12.58 -11.39 6.43
CA CYS A 153 -12.89 -12.28 5.31
C CYS A 153 -12.38 -13.72 5.53
N GLU A 154 -11.19 -13.86 6.12
CA GLU A 154 -10.58 -15.16 6.42
C GLU A 154 -11.31 -15.86 7.60
N TYR A 155 -11.74 -15.09 8.61
CA TYR A 155 -12.60 -15.58 9.70
C TYR A 155 -13.97 -16.08 9.18
N LEU A 156 -14.62 -15.29 8.33
CA LEU A 156 -15.92 -15.66 7.75
C LEU A 156 -15.85 -16.91 6.86
N LYS A 157 -14.68 -17.24 6.33
CA LYS A 157 -14.43 -18.52 5.62
C LYS A 157 -14.20 -19.71 6.54
N GLY A 158 -14.04 -19.46 7.85
CA GLY A 158 -13.75 -20.50 8.84
C GLY A 158 -12.25 -20.84 8.96
N ASP A 159 -11.36 -19.99 8.42
CA ASP A 159 -9.91 -20.24 8.46
C ASP A 159 -9.34 -20.15 9.89
N TYR A 160 -10.00 -19.42 10.81
CA TYR A 160 -9.61 -19.30 12.23
C TYR A 160 -10.75 -18.87 13.16
N SER A 161 -10.48 -18.96 14.47
CA SER A 161 -11.39 -18.49 15.52
C SER A 161 -11.51 -16.96 15.54
N LEU A 162 -12.50 -16.43 16.25
CA LEU A 162 -12.66 -14.99 16.47
C LEU A 162 -11.44 -14.40 17.17
N ASP A 163 -10.91 -15.06 18.19
CA ASP A 163 -9.73 -14.60 18.94
C ASP A 163 -8.49 -14.55 18.04
N ASP A 164 -8.26 -15.58 17.22
CA ASP A 164 -7.16 -15.60 16.26
C ASP A 164 -7.30 -14.48 15.22
N MET A 165 -8.50 -14.20 14.75
CA MET A 165 -8.78 -13.13 13.81
C MET A 165 -8.44 -11.77 14.42
N ILE A 166 -8.83 -11.52 15.68
CA ILE A 166 -8.52 -10.30 16.43
C ILE A 166 -7.00 -10.14 16.56
N ASP A 167 -6.29 -11.17 17.00
CA ASP A 167 -4.84 -11.14 17.16
C ASP A 167 -4.10 -10.92 15.83
N LYS A 168 -4.51 -11.58 14.77
CA LYS A 168 -3.98 -11.38 13.41
C LYS A 168 -4.24 -9.95 12.91
N GLY A 169 -5.43 -9.40 13.19
CA GLY A 169 -5.79 -8.03 12.85
C GLY A 169 -4.93 -6.99 13.57
N ILE A 170 -4.74 -7.15 14.87
CA ILE A 170 -3.86 -6.31 15.70
C ILE A 170 -2.42 -6.38 15.19
N ASN A 171 -1.89 -7.57 14.97
CA ASN A 171 -0.51 -7.76 14.51
C ASN A 171 -0.30 -7.20 13.10
N SER A 172 -1.24 -7.39 12.18
CA SER A 172 -1.19 -6.81 10.84
C SER A 172 -1.21 -5.27 10.86
N THR A 173 -2.00 -4.68 11.78
CA THR A 173 -2.06 -3.23 11.99
C THR A 173 -0.75 -2.69 12.56
N ARG A 174 -0.13 -3.39 13.53
CA ARG A 174 1.20 -3.05 14.06
C ARG A 174 2.28 -3.08 12.97
N GLN A 175 2.25 -4.10 12.11
CA GLN A 175 3.16 -4.19 10.96
C GLN A 175 2.93 -3.06 9.95
N LEU A 176 1.67 -2.70 9.69
CA LEU A 176 1.34 -1.56 8.84
C LEU A 176 1.91 -0.26 9.40
N ALA A 177 1.71 0.01 10.67
CA ALA A 177 2.27 1.18 11.37
C ALA A 177 3.81 1.21 11.28
N LYS A 178 4.48 0.06 11.49
CA LYS A 178 5.94 -0.04 11.31
C LYS A 178 6.39 0.31 9.88
N ARG A 179 5.68 -0.18 8.87
CA ARG A 179 5.98 0.18 7.46
C ARG A 179 5.76 1.66 7.18
N GLN A 180 4.70 2.27 7.72
CA GLN A 180 4.47 3.72 7.60
C GLN A 180 5.62 4.53 8.22
N MET A 181 6.10 4.15 9.41
CA MET A 181 7.25 4.80 10.05
C MET A 181 8.54 4.66 9.22
N THR A 182 8.75 3.50 8.58
CA THR A 182 9.91 3.31 7.68
C THR A 182 9.82 4.22 6.45
N TRP A 183 8.65 4.37 5.86
CA TRP A 183 8.41 5.30 4.76
C TRP A 183 8.70 6.74 5.18
N MET A 184 8.16 7.17 6.30
CA MET A 184 8.34 8.54 6.82
C MET A 184 9.81 8.86 7.11
N ARG A 185 10.60 7.90 7.63
CA ARG A 185 12.05 8.13 7.86
C ARG A 185 12.84 8.37 6.58
N ASN A 186 12.42 7.77 5.48
CA ASN A 186 13.08 7.93 4.17
C ASN A 186 12.49 9.07 3.34
N TRP A 187 11.55 9.82 3.91
CA TRP A 187 10.87 10.91 3.22
C TRP A 187 11.67 12.21 3.36
N LYS A 188 12.00 12.82 2.22
CA LYS A 188 12.75 14.07 2.20
C LYS A 188 11.89 15.24 2.74
N ASN A 189 12.53 16.14 3.47
CA ASN A 189 11.93 17.38 3.99
C ASN A 189 10.72 17.15 4.93
N LEU A 190 10.62 15.98 5.57
CA LEU A 190 9.56 15.66 6.51
C LEU A 190 9.97 16.08 7.93
N ILE A 191 9.19 16.95 8.56
CA ILE A 191 9.39 17.40 9.93
C ILE A 191 8.59 16.48 10.87
N PHE A 192 9.26 15.84 11.82
CA PHE A 192 8.61 15.01 12.82
C PHE A 192 8.19 15.82 14.04
N VAL A 193 6.91 15.67 14.42
CA VAL A 193 6.34 16.20 15.67
C VAL A 193 5.81 15.03 16.49
N GLU A 194 6.00 15.10 17.81
CA GLU A 194 5.52 14.05 18.71
C GLU A 194 4.05 14.26 19.09
N ASN A 195 3.31 13.16 19.14
CA ASN A 195 1.93 13.16 19.62
C ASN A 195 1.88 13.22 21.16
N ASN A 196 2.01 14.44 21.68
CA ASN A 196 1.98 14.74 23.11
C ASN A 196 1.13 16.03 23.36
N SER A 197 1.09 16.49 24.60
CA SER A 197 0.32 17.68 25.00
C SER A 197 0.75 18.98 24.28
N SER A 198 1.98 19.07 23.76
CA SER A 198 2.49 20.23 23.03
C SER A 198 2.30 20.14 21.51
N LEU A 199 1.65 19.11 21.00
CA LEU A 199 1.48 18.87 19.56
C LEU A 199 0.95 20.09 18.80
N PHE A 200 -0.13 20.69 19.31
CA PHE A 200 -0.79 21.80 18.63
C PHE A 200 0.13 23.05 18.57
N SER A 201 0.79 23.41 19.68
CA SER A 201 1.74 24.55 19.71
C SER A 201 2.92 24.31 18.79
N SER A 202 3.50 23.09 18.81
CA SER A 202 4.64 22.73 17.95
C SER A 202 4.28 22.84 16.47
N VAL A 203 3.11 22.38 16.06
CA VAL A 203 2.66 22.47 14.65
C VAL A 203 2.39 23.93 14.28
N LYS A 204 1.72 24.70 15.14
CA LYS A 204 1.47 26.13 14.93
C LYS A 204 2.77 26.92 14.72
N ASP A 205 3.76 26.71 15.59
CA ASP A 205 5.06 27.39 15.50
C ASP A 205 5.82 27.03 14.21
N LEU A 206 5.74 25.76 13.77
CA LEU A 206 6.32 25.33 12.49
C LEU A 206 5.66 26.03 11.29
N ILE A 207 4.34 26.17 11.29
CA ILE A 207 3.62 26.88 10.21
C ILE A 207 4.04 28.33 10.19
N LEU A 208 4.02 29.04 11.35
CA LEU A 208 4.36 30.46 11.45
C LEU A 208 5.83 30.77 11.07
N LYS A 209 6.74 29.83 11.27
CA LYS A 209 8.17 30.01 10.90
C LYS A 209 8.43 29.82 9.40
N ASN A 210 7.54 29.15 8.69
CA ASN A 210 7.69 28.80 7.27
C ASN A 210 6.66 29.52 6.36
N SER A 211 5.82 30.36 6.93
CA SER A 211 4.92 31.28 6.21
C SER A 211 5.61 32.61 5.98
#